data_6d406aab684a866cffd4178fe498c6d7
#
_entry.id   6d406aab684a866cffd4178fe498c6d7
#
_cell.length_a   1.000
_cell.length_b   1.000
_cell.length_c   1.000
_cell.angle_alpha   90.00
_cell.angle_beta   90.00
_cell.angle_gamma   90.00
#
_symmetry.space_group_name_H-M   'P 1'
#
loop_
_entity.id
_entity.type
_entity.pdbx_description
1 polymer ?
#
loop_
_entity_poly.entity_id
_entity_poly.type
_entity_poly.pdbx_seq_one_letter_code
_entity_poly.pdbx_strand_id
1 'polypeptide(L)'
;MNHHFEIKVPGGKLVVVDVTTADDVITDLQVSGDFFIDPDEAFLALGAAINGASTKDPADELRRRFDAALAPFGEDLEFHGFTTGDIAQAVRRAVTGGTDFTDHQWEILHPGILPTPVNVALDDLLLEQVASGQRPPTLRFWEWDDRAIVMGSFQSYVNEIDADGVQE
;
A
#
# COMPACT_ATOMS: atom_id res chain seq x y z
N MET A 1 -12.78 10.73 -15.42
CA MET A 1 -13.46 10.22 -14.20
C MET A 1 -12.76 10.84 -13.01
N ASN A 2 -13.48 11.16 -11.93
CA ASN A 2 -12.87 11.72 -10.72
C ASN A 2 -12.83 10.64 -9.63
N HIS A 3 -11.70 10.57 -8.93
CA HIS A 3 -11.43 9.64 -7.86
C HIS A 3 -10.96 10.43 -6.64
N HIS A 4 -11.41 10.04 -5.45
CA HIS A 4 -11.06 10.67 -4.19
C HIS A 4 -10.54 9.61 -3.22
N PHE A 5 -9.52 9.95 -2.44
CA PHE A 5 -9.05 9.11 -1.35
C PHE A 5 -8.37 9.94 -0.25
N GLU A 6 -8.57 9.51 1.00
CA GLU A 6 -7.94 10.11 2.17
C GLU A 6 -7.10 9.05 2.89
N ILE A 7 -5.93 9.44 3.36
CA ILE A 7 -5.08 8.57 4.18
C ILE A 7 -4.51 9.35 5.37
N LYS A 8 -4.66 8.80 6.57
CA LYS A 8 -3.93 9.28 7.74
C LYS A 8 -2.59 8.56 7.80
N VAL A 9 -1.50 9.30 7.54
CA VAL A 9 -0.15 8.76 7.59
C VAL A 9 0.18 8.37 9.03
N PRO A 10 0.64 7.14 9.31
CA PRO A 10 1.00 6.70 10.66
C PRO A 10 2.08 7.60 11.28
N GLY A 11 1.76 8.23 12.41
CA GLY A 11 2.65 9.21 13.05
C GLY A 11 2.80 10.54 12.31
N GLY A 12 2.10 10.71 11.20
CA GLY A 12 2.14 11.88 10.32
C GLY A 12 0.80 12.61 10.25
N LYS A 13 0.54 13.18 9.09
CA LYS A 13 -0.58 14.06 8.80
C LYS A 13 -1.65 13.40 7.93
N LEU A 14 -2.78 14.04 7.76
CA LEU A 14 -3.80 13.66 6.78
C LEU A 14 -3.32 14.06 5.38
N VAL A 15 -3.39 13.15 4.43
CA VAL A 15 -3.18 13.38 3.00
C VAL A 15 -4.47 13.05 2.27
N VAL A 16 -4.95 13.97 1.46
CA VAL A 16 -6.14 13.83 0.63
C VAL A 16 -5.71 13.99 -0.83
N VAL A 17 -6.17 13.11 -1.70
CA VAL A 17 -5.93 13.19 -3.12
C VAL A 17 -7.24 13.18 -3.91
N ASP A 18 -7.35 14.10 -4.86
CA ASP A 18 -8.38 14.12 -5.89
C ASP A 18 -7.71 13.92 -7.25
N VAL A 19 -8.04 12.81 -7.89
CA VAL A 19 -7.38 12.37 -9.13
C VAL A 19 -8.39 12.36 -10.26
N THR A 20 -8.08 13.06 -11.35
CA THR A 20 -8.87 12.99 -12.58
C THR A 20 -8.21 12.08 -13.59
N THR A 21 -8.99 11.18 -14.20
CA THR A 21 -8.52 10.22 -15.20
C THR A 21 -9.34 10.29 -16.48
N ALA A 22 -8.68 10.04 -17.62
CA ALA A 22 -9.29 9.84 -18.92
C ALA A 22 -8.53 8.74 -19.68
N ASP A 23 -9.22 7.78 -20.30
CA ASP A 23 -8.65 6.71 -21.11
C ASP A 23 -7.50 5.94 -20.44
N ASP A 24 -7.70 5.54 -19.17
CA ASP A 24 -6.71 4.86 -18.32
C ASP A 24 -5.45 5.71 -18.03
N VAL A 25 -5.51 7.03 -18.20
CA VAL A 25 -4.42 7.97 -17.93
C VAL A 25 -4.82 8.97 -16.87
N ILE A 26 -3.91 9.30 -15.96
CA ILE A 26 -4.07 10.37 -14.97
C ILE A 26 -3.85 11.71 -15.70
N THR A 27 -4.86 12.58 -15.61
CA THR A 27 -4.84 13.88 -16.29
C THR A 27 -4.69 15.06 -15.34
N ASP A 28 -5.03 14.88 -14.07
CA ASP A 28 -4.89 15.89 -13.02
C ASP A 28 -4.76 15.22 -11.65
N LEU A 29 -3.97 15.84 -10.78
CA LEU A 29 -3.83 15.48 -9.38
C LEU A 29 -3.91 16.73 -8.52
N GLN A 30 -4.84 16.75 -7.57
CA GLN A 30 -4.86 17.71 -6.48
C GLN A 30 -4.53 16.99 -5.19
N VAL A 31 -3.57 17.52 -4.43
CA VAL A 31 -3.18 17.02 -3.12
C VAL A 31 -3.56 18.07 -2.08
N SER A 32 -4.13 17.65 -0.98
CA SER A 32 -4.50 18.53 0.14
C SER A 32 -4.36 17.80 1.46
N GLY A 33 -4.44 18.52 2.58
CA GLY A 33 -4.31 17.91 3.89
C GLY A 33 -3.85 18.89 4.95
N ASP A 34 -3.41 18.37 6.09
CA ASP A 34 -2.89 19.14 7.22
C ASP A 34 -1.34 19.13 7.29
N PHE A 35 -0.68 18.83 6.18
CA PHE A 35 0.76 18.74 6.02
C PHE A 35 1.36 20.02 5.41
N PHE A 36 2.69 20.08 5.39
CA PHE A 36 3.44 21.16 4.74
C PHE A 36 4.58 20.58 3.91
N ILE A 37 4.92 21.32 2.84
CA ILE A 37 6.12 21.09 2.02
C ILE A 37 6.81 22.43 1.82
N ASP A 38 8.12 22.45 1.97
CA ASP A 38 8.94 23.62 1.75
C ASP A 38 9.99 23.28 0.66
N PRO A 39 10.19 24.14 -0.37
CA PRO A 39 9.46 25.39 -0.66
C PRO A 39 8.07 25.17 -1.25
N ASP A 40 7.19 26.18 -1.18
CA ASP A 40 5.81 26.11 -1.70
C ASP A 40 5.74 25.72 -3.18
N GLU A 41 6.74 26.08 -3.99
CA GLU A 41 6.83 25.70 -5.41
C GLU A 41 6.90 24.19 -5.63
N ALA A 42 7.45 23.45 -4.67
CA ALA A 42 7.49 21.98 -4.71
C ALA A 42 6.08 21.37 -4.69
N PHE A 43 5.12 22.03 -4.05
CA PHE A 43 3.72 21.59 -4.05
C PHE A 43 3.10 21.62 -5.45
N LEU A 44 3.41 22.64 -6.26
CA LEU A 44 2.93 22.72 -7.65
C LEU A 44 3.57 21.62 -8.51
N ALA A 45 4.83 21.29 -8.26
CA ALA A 45 5.52 20.20 -8.94
C ALA A 45 4.90 18.84 -8.67
N LEU A 46 4.42 18.58 -7.42
CA LEU A 46 3.69 17.36 -7.08
C LEU A 46 2.42 17.18 -7.93
N GLY A 47 1.60 18.22 -8.06
CA GLY A 47 0.36 18.14 -8.83
C GLY A 47 0.58 17.77 -10.30
N ALA A 48 1.69 18.24 -10.89
CA ALA A 48 2.02 17.98 -12.30
C ALA A 48 2.79 16.66 -12.52
N ALA A 49 3.42 16.10 -11.48
CA ALA A 49 4.41 15.02 -11.60
C ALA A 49 3.90 13.74 -12.27
N ILE A 50 2.63 13.41 -12.06
CA ILE A 50 2.02 12.17 -12.55
C ILE A 50 1.05 12.37 -13.72
N ASN A 51 0.95 13.59 -14.26
CA ASN A 51 0.17 13.81 -15.48
C ASN A 51 0.71 12.95 -16.62
N GLY A 52 -0.16 12.20 -17.27
CA GLY A 52 0.21 11.23 -18.30
C GLY A 52 0.63 9.84 -17.76
N ALA A 53 0.63 9.63 -16.44
CA ALA A 53 0.83 8.31 -15.86
C ALA A 53 -0.36 7.39 -16.12
N SER A 54 -0.12 6.09 -16.26
CA SER A 54 -1.19 5.11 -16.38
C SER A 54 -1.89 4.90 -15.04
N THR A 55 -3.20 4.74 -15.06
CA THR A 55 -3.95 4.29 -13.87
C THR A 55 -3.54 2.88 -13.41
N LYS A 56 -2.78 2.15 -14.22
CA LYS A 56 -2.25 0.81 -13.91
C LYS A 56 -0.84 0.85 -13.33
N ASP A 57 -0.16 2.01 -13.34
CA ASP A 57 1.18 2.15 -12.79
C ASP A 57 1.15 1.80 -11.29
N PRO A 58 2.11 0.99 -10.79
CA PRO A 58 2.21 0.67 -9.37
C PRO A 58 2.63 1.90 -8.55
N ALA A 59 2.35 1.89 -7.25
CA ALA A 59 2.69 3.01 -6.35
C ALA A 59 4.18 3.39 -6.42
N ASP A 60 5.09 2.42 -6.56
CA ASP A 60 6.53 2.69 -6.68
C ASP A 60 6.90 3.46 -7.95
N GLU A 61 6.18 3.24 -9.07
CA GLU A 61 6.38 4.03 -10.28
C GLU A 61 5.89 5.47 -10.09
N LEU A 62 4.71 5.65 -9.50
CA LEU A 62 4.17 6.96 -9.17
C LEU A 62 5.11 7.71 -8.22
N ARG A 63 5.63 7.03 -7.18
CA ARG A 63 6.62 7.60 -6.27
C ARG A 63 7.86 8.08 -7.00
N ARG A 64 8.42 7.27 -7.90
CA ARG A 64 9.59 7.67 -8.70
C ARG A 64 9.36 8.92 -9.54
N ARG A 65 8.14 9.10 -10.05
CA ARG A 65 7.77 10.32 -10.79
C ARG A 65 7.71 11.54 -9.88
N PHE A 66 7.15 11.40 -8.67
CA PHE A 66 7.18 12.46 -7.66
C PHE A 66 8.61 12.81 -7.26
N ASP A 67 9.43 11.82 -6.92
CA ASP A 67 10.82 12.01 -6.54
C ASP A 67 11.62 12.72 -7.66
N ALA A 68 11.40 12.35 -8.93
CA ALA A 68 12.04 12.98 -10.07
C ALA A 68 11.60 14.43 -10.29
N ALA A 69 10.31 14.73 -10.09
CA ALA A 69 9.78 16.09 -10.22
C ALA A 69 10.28 17.01 -9.10
N LEU A 70 10.55 16.45 -7.93
CA LEU A 70 11.01 17.17 -6.74
C LEU A 70 12.55 17.26 -6.64
N ALA A 71 13.29 16.44 -7.38
CA ALA A 71 14.75 16.43 -7.37
C ALA A 71 15.41 17.81 -7.61
N PRO A 72 14.84 18.72 -8.43
CA PRO A 72 15.44 20.07 -8.60
C PRO A 72 15.48 20.95 -7.35
N PHE A 73 14.67 20.65 -6.34
CA PHE A 73 14.65 21.42 -5.09
C PHE A 73 15.79 21.02 -4.13
N GLY A 74 16.43 19.86 -4.34
CA GLY A 74 17.64 19.47 -3.64
C GLY A 74 17.48 19.39 -2.12
N GLU A 75 18.47 19.97 -1.42
CA GLU A 75 18.52 19.98 0.06
C GLU A 75 17.53 20.98 0.70
N ASP A 76 16.95 21.88 -0.08
CA ASP A 76 15.95 22.85 0.39
C ASP A 76 14.55 22.20 0.51
N LEU A 77 14.39 20.94 0.08
CA LEU A 77 13.12 20.24 0.11
C LEU A 77 12.86 19.60 1.47
N GLU A 78 11.85 20.07 2.17
CA GLU A 78 11.40 19.47 3.43
C GLU A 78 9.94 19.03 3.39
N PHE A 79 9.69 17.82 3.89
CA PHE A 79 8.36 17.26 4.06
C PHE A 79 7.97 17.22 5.54
N HIS A 80 6.79 17.75 5.87
CA HIS A 80 6.29 17.75 7.23
C HIS A 80 4.99 16.93 7.35
N GLY A 81 5.16 15.69 7.80
CA GLY A 81 4.05 14.80 8.14
C GLY A 81 3.58 13.86 7.03
N PHE A 82 4.29 13.78 5.91
CA PHE A 82 4.05 12.84 4.81
C PHE A 82 5.34 12.57 4.01
N THR A 83 5.27 11.64 3.07
CA THR A 83 6.31 11.35 2.07
C THR A 83 5.70 11.23 0.68
N THR A 84 6.54 11.25 -0.36
CA THR A 84 6.10 10.95 -1.74
C THR A 84 5.48 9.56 -1.88
N GLY A 85 5.93 8.61 -1.04
CA GLY A 85 5.37 7.27 -0.96
C GLY A 85 3.92 7.27 -0.46
N ASP A 86 3.59 8.11 0.51
CA ASP A 86 2.23 8.21 1.04
C ASP A 86 1.26 8.78 -0.01
N ILE A 87 1.68 9.81 -0.76
CA ILE A 87 0.90 10.35 -1.87
C ILE A 87 0.71 9.28 -2.96
N ALA A 88 1.78 8.57 -3.34
CA ALA A 88 1.70 7.53 -4.36
C ALA A 88 0.73 6.40 -3.98
N GLN A 89 0.71 6.00 -2.71
CA GLN A 89 -0.25 5.04 -2.18
C GLN A 89 -1.68 5.58 -2.20
N ALA A 90 -1.88 6.84 -1.80
CA ALA A 90 -3.18 7.47 -1.82
C ALA A 90 -3.74 7.55 -3.25
N VAL A 91 -2.92 8.01 -4.22
CA VAL A 91 -3.28 8.03 -5.65
C VAL A 91 -3.64 6.62 -6.15
N ARG A 92 -2.82 5.62 -5.82
CA ARG A 92 -3.07 4.23 -6.23
C ARG A 92 -4.41 3.73 -5.69
N ARG A 93 -4.70 3.98 -4.42
CA ARG A 93 -5.98 3.61 -3.81
C ARG A 93 -7.16 4.37 -4.43
N ALA A 94 -7.01 5.67 -4.71
CA ALA A 94 -8.04 6.45 -5.38
C ALA A 94 -8.43 5.83 -6.74
N VAL A 95 -7.46 5.57 -7.61
CA VAL A 95 -7.74 5.05 -8.97
C VAL A 95 -8.18 3.59 -9.01
N THR A 96 -7.85 2.80 -7.99
CA THR A 96 -8.30 1.40 -7.89
C THR A 96 -9.60 1.21 -7.12
N GLY A 97 -10.16 2.28 -6.55
CA GLY A 97 -11.32 2.20 -5.65
C GLY A 97 -10.97 1.51 -4.33
N GLY A 98 -9.73 1.69 -3.85
CA GLY A 98 -9.30 1.17 -2.55
C GLY A 98 -10.16 1.73 -1.43
N THR A 99 -10.47 0.89 -0.46
CA THR A 99 -11.29 1.25 0.70
C THR A 99 -10.44 1.36 1.96
N ASP A 100 -10.88 2.14 2.94
CA ASP A 100 -10.28 2.14 4.27
C ASP A 100 -10.74 0.90 5.05
N PHE A 101 -9.97 0.50 6.07
CA PHE A 101 -10.33 -0.64 6.89
C PHE A 101 -11.64 -0.41 7.68
N THR A 102 -11.99 0.85 7.94
CA THR A 102 -13.24 1.24 8.62
C THR A 102 -14.48 1.13 7.74
N ASP A 103 -14.31 1.03 6.42
CA ASP A 103 -15.43 0.88 5.46
C ASP A 103 -16.00 -0.55 5.43
N HIS A 104 -15.37 -1.48 6.12
CA HIS A 104 -15.73 -2.89 6.11
C HIS A 104 -16.18 -3.40 7.47
N GLN A 105 -17.12 -4.32 7.44
CA GLN A 105 -17.38 -5.21 8.57
C GLN A 105 -16.37 -6.34 8.53
N TRP A 106 -15.47 -6.39 9.51
CA TRP A 106 -14.45 -7.42 9.62
C TRP A 106 -14.98 -8.66 10.33
N GLU A 107 -14.63 -9.82 9.80
CA GLU A 107 -14.76 -11.08 10.54
C GLU A 107 -13.48 -11.35 11.33
N ILE A 108 -13.62 -11.81 12.57
CA ILE A 108 -12.47 -12.28 13.36
C ILE A 108 -12.53 -13.80 13.42
N LEU A 109 -11.46 -14.45 12.94
CA LEU A 109 -11.32 -15.90 12.94
C LEU A 109 -10.18 -16.33 13.86
N HIS A 110 -10.51 -17.17 14.84
CA HIS A 110 -9.53 -17.75 15.76
C HIS A 110 -9.72 -19.27 15.79
N PRO A 111 -9.15 -20.03 14.84
CA PRO A 111 -9.37 -21.47 14.70
C PRO A 111 -8.65 -22.29 15.78
N GLY A 112 -7.84 -21.64 16.64
CA GLY A 112 -6.99 -22.33 17.60
C GLY A 112 -5.70 -22.87 16.97
N ILE A 113 -5.18 -23.94 17.57
CA ILE A 113 -3.93 -24.59 17.14
C ILE A 113 -4.20 -25.46 15.91
N LEU A 114 -3.46 -25.24 14.84
CA LEU A 114 -3.55 -26.01 13.59
C LEU A 114 -2.15 -26.37 13.08
N PRO A 115 -2.03 -27.51 12.35
CA PRO A 115 -0.79 -27.85 11.64
C PRO A 115 -0.37 -26.76 10.65
N THR A 116 0.95 -26.55 10.51
CA THR A 116 1.51 -25.53 9.62
C THR A 116 0.96 -25.56 8.19
N PRO A 117 0.87 -26.71 7.49
CA PRO A 117 0.33 -26.76 6.14
C PRO A 117 -1.14 -26.31 6.06
N VAL A 118 -1.93 -26.60 7.11
CA VAL A 118 -3.34 -26.18 7.19
C VAL A 118 -3.43 -24.68 7.40
N ASN A 119 -2.58 -24.12 8.26
CA ASN A 119 -2.54 -22.69 8.49
C ASN A 119 -2.21 -21.91 7.21
N VAL A 120 -1.22 -22.36 6.43
CA VAL A 120 -0.83 -21.72 5.16
C VAL A 120 -1.94 -21.86 4.10
N ALA A 121 -2.51 -23.06 3.93
CA ALA A 121 -3.58 -23.29 2.96
C ALA A 121 -4.87 -22.50 3.30
N LEU A 122 -5.10 -22.23 4.58
CA LEU A 122 -6.26 -21.46 5.02
C LEU A 122 -6.13 -19.99 4.61
N ASP A 123 -4.93 -19.43 4.57
CA ASP A 123 -4.72 -18.05 4.11
C ASP A 123 -5.08 -17.89 2.63
N ASP A 124 -4.68 -18.85 1.79
CA ASP A 124 -5.04 -18.86 0.36
C ASP A 124 -6.56 -18.98 0.16
N LEU A 125 -7.20 -19.88 0.91
CA LEU A 125 -8.66 -20.06 0.84
C LEU A 125 -9.41 -18.78 1.27
N LEU A 126 -8.98 -18.17 2.36
CA LEU A 126 -9.60 -16.94 2.86
C LEU A 126 -9.43 -15.79 1.88
N LEU A 127 -8.23 -15.66 1.28
CA LEU A 127 -7.96 -14.66 0.25
C LEU A 127 -8.92 -14.83 -0.95
N GLU A 128 -9.10 -16.06 -1.44
CA GLU A 128 -10.03 -16.36 -2.55
C GLU A 128 -11.48 -16.02 -2.18
N GLN A 129 -11.93 -16.39 -0.98
CA GLN A 129 -13.29 -16.12 -0.52
C GLN A 129 -13.57 -14.63 -0.36
N VAL A 130 -12.61 -13.85 0.16
CA VAL A 130 -12.73 -12.40 0.27
C VAL A 130 -12.69 -11.75 -1.11
N ALA A 131 -11.78 -12.16 -1.99
CA ALA A 131 -11.67 -11.62 -3.34
C ALA A 131 -12.92 -11.88 -4.19
N SER A 132 -13.59 -13.03 -3.99
CA SER A 132 -14.85 -13.37 -4.68
C SER A 132 -16.10 -12.78 -4.02
N GLY A 133 -15.97 -12.05 -2.89
CA GLY A 133 -17.11 -11.50 -2.15
C GLY A 133 -17.94 -12.54 -1.38
N GLN A 134 -17.48 -13.78 -1.26
CA GLN A 134 -18.14 -14.83 -0.49
C GLN A 134 -17.99 -14.65 1.02
N ARG A 135 -17.00 -13.83 1.42
CA ARG A 135 -16.66 -13.55 2.81
C ARG A 135 -16.26 -12.08 2.98
N PRO A 136 -16.57 -11.44 4.12
CA PRO A 136 -16.02 -10.12 4.42
C PRO A 136 -14.51 -10.19 4.68
N PRO A 137 -13.79 -9.07 4.66
CA PRO A 137 -12.40 -9.00 5.10
C PRO A 137 -12.22 -9.69 6.44
N THR A 138 -11.20 -10.53 6.58
CA THR A 138 -11.04 -11.42 7.73
C THR A 138 -9.69 -11.14 8.41
N LEU A 139 -9.74 -10.86 9.71
CA LEU A 139 -8.56 -10.84 10.58
C LEU A 139 -8.45 -12.21 11.25
N ARG A 140 -7.36 -12.93 11.01
CA ARG A 140 -7.14 -14.25 11.56
C ARG A 140 -6.00 -14.24 12.58
N PHE A 141 -6.25 -14.88 13.73
CA PHE A 141 -5.23 -15.22 14.70
C PHE A 141 -5.09 -16.73 14.74
N TRP A 142 -3.85 -17.24 14.79
CA TRP A 142 -3.61 -18.68 14.86
C TRP A 142 -2.38 -19.02 15.71
N GLU A 143 -2.30 -20.25 16.13
CA GLU A 143 -1.19 -20.83 16.85
C GLU A 143 -0.67 -22.05 16.06
N TRP A 144 0.61 -22.33 16.21
CA TRP A 144 1.28 -23.47 15.58
C TRP A 144 1.30 -24.65 16.53
N ASP A 145 1.05 -25.86 16.05
CA ASP A 145 1.24 -27.11 16.81
C ASP A 145 2.62 -27.76 16.57
N ASP A 146 3.35 -27.26 15.59
CA ASP A 146 4.65 -27.73 15.19
C ASP A 146 5.68 -26.58 15.03
N ARG A 147 6.94 -26.93 15.00
CA ARG A 147 8.01 -26.01 14.64
C ARG A 147 8.13 -25.97 13.12
N ALA A 148 7.97 -24.80 12.54
CA ALA A 148 8.04 -24.60 11.11
C ALA A 148 8.66 -23.27 10.75
N ILE A 149 9.31 -23.22 9.62
CA ILE A 149 9.74 -21.98 8.98
C ILE A 149 8.81 -21.76 7.78
N VAL A 150 8.12 -20.63 7.77
CA VAL A 150 7.27 -20.22 6.66
C VAL A 150 8.00 -19.13 5.89
N MET A 151 8.19 -19.36 4.61
CA MET A 151 8.88 -18.44 3.71
C MET A 151 7.90 -17.76 2.79
N GLY A 152 8.10 -16.48 2.52
CA GLY A 152 7.39 -15.77 1.47
C GLY A 152 7.81 -16.30 0.09
N SER A 153 6.87 -16.27 -0.88
CA SER A 153 7.08 -16.79 -2.24
C SER A 153 8.25 -16.13 -3.00
N PHE A 154 8.68 -14.95 -2.57
CA PHE A 154 9.83 -14.22 -3.16
C PHE A 154 11.14 -14.41 -2.39
N GLN A 155 11.15 -15.14 -1.29
CA GLN A 155 12.35 -15.44 -0.52
C GLN A 155 13.10 -16.63 -1.10
N SER A 156 14.43 -16.58 -1.05
CA SER A 156 15.28 -17.67 -1.52
C SER A 156 15.66 -18.61 -0.37
N TYR A 157 15.28 -19.88 -0.46
CA TYR A 157 15.64 -20.88 0.53
C TYR A 157 17.14 -20.88 0.85
N VAL A 158 17.99 -20.81 -0.17
CA VAL A 158 19.46 -20.87 -0.02
C VAL A 158 20.03 -19.65 0.72
N ASN A 159 19.36 -18.50 0.58
CA ASN A 159 19.87 -17.25 1.18
C ASN A 159 19.32 -16.99 2.58
N GLU A 160 18.15 -17.57 2.89
CA GLU A 160 17.39 -17.22 4.12
C GLU A 160 17.47 -18.34 5.17
N ILE A 161 17.79 -19.58 4.76
CA ILE A 161 17.71 -20.73 5.65
C ILE A 161 19.09 -21.35 5.84
N ASP A 162 19.52 -21.46 7.08
CA ASP A 162 20.61 -22.35 7.48
C ASP A 162 20.09 -23.80 7.55
N ALA A 163 20.28 -24.54 6.46
CA ALA A 163 19.75 -25.90 6.33
C ALA A 163 20.34 -26.88 7.36
N ASP A 164 21.54 -26.62 7.87
CA ASP A 164 22.19 -27.45 8.89
C ASP A 164 21.62 -27.15 10.28
N GLY A 165 21.28 -25.88 10.55
CA GLY A 165 20.66 -25.46 11.83
C GLY A 165 19.19 -25.84 11.97
N VAL A 166 18.50 -26.16 10.88
CA VAL A 166 17.08 -26.57 10.92
C VAL A 166 16.90 -28.03 11.36
N GLN A 167 17.95 -28.84 11.36
CA GLN A 167 17.91 -30.27 11.71
C GLN A 167 18.11 -30.54 13.21
N GLU A 168 18.46 -29.55 14.01
CA GLU A 168 18.59 -29.63 15.46
C GLU A 168 17.29 -29.17 16.19
#